data_e53514c491a1bd7769cecae3efb725ce
#
_entry.id   e53514c491a1bd7769cecae3efb725ce
#
_cell.length_a   1.000
_cell.length_b   1.000
_cell.length_c   1.000
_cell.angle_alpha   90.00
_cell.angle_beta   90.00
_cell.angle_gamma   90.00
#
_symmetry.space_group_name_H-M   'P 1'
#
loop_
_entity.id
_entity.type
_entity.pdbx_description
1 polymer ?
#
loop_
_entity_poly.entity_id
_entity_poly.type
_entity_poly.pdbx_seq_one_letter_code
_entity_poly.pdbx_strand_id
1 'polypeptide(L)'
;MRWIRHSRLEGQHAFLGASKHSWINYDEDKLTESYFSYLASKRGTELHELAAKLISNKVRVEDNRETFNMYVNDAVDFGMTPEQVLYFSENCFGTADAILYENNFLRIHDLKTGTTPVTDKSGRLPQLEIYAALFFLEYDLDLRDTDIELRVYQNNDIIVEHPYIEDIAPIMDKIISFDKIIEQIKREE
;
A
#
# COMPACT_ATOMS: atom_id res chain seq x y z
N MET A 1 24.30 10.91 -38.96
CA MET A 1 24.19 11.55 -37.63
C MET A 1 24.52 10.50 -36.55
N ARG A 2 25.31 10.83 -35.55
CA ARG A 2 25.65 9.91 -34.43
C ARG A 2 24.77 10.28 -33.22
N TRP A 3 23.99 9.33 -32.74
CA TRP A 3 23.13 9.55 -31.56
C TRP A 3 23.95 9.57 -30.27
N ILE A 4 23.68 10.52 -29.39
CA ILE A 4 24.24 10.57 -28.03
C ILE A 4 23.47 9.57 -27.15
N ARG A 5 24.18 8.66 -26.50
CA ARG A 5 23.60 7.70 -25.54
C ARG A 5 23.60 8.26 -24.13
N HIS A 6 22.49 8.12 -23.45
CA HIS A 6 22.29 8.51 -22.04
C HIS A 6 21.98 7.29 -21.19
N SER A 7 22.91 6.33 -21.14
CA SER A 7 22.71 5.01 -20.51
C SER A 7 22.24 5.08 -19.04
N ARG A 8 22.58 6.16 -18.32
CA ARG A 8 22.14 6.36 -16.94
C ARG A 8 20.67 6.72 -16.82
N LEU A 9 20.01 7.12 -17.91
CA LEU A 9 18.62 7.54 -17.95
C LEU A 9 17.70 6.49 -18.61
N GLU A 10 18.28 5.40 -19.11
CA GLU A 10 17.52 4.30 -19.73
C GLU A 10 16.54 3.69 -18.70
N GLY A 11 15.25 3.60 -19.05
CA GLY A 11 14.20 3.11 -18.17
C GLY A 11 13.73 4.09 -17.09
N GLN A 12 14.33 5.29 -16.99
CA GLN A 12 13.90 6.30 -16.04
C GLN A 12 12.90 7.29 -16.66
N HIS A 13 12.08 7.87 -15.81
CA HIS A 13 11.14 8.92 -16.20
C HIS A 13 11.44 10.22 -15.48
N ALA A 14 11.67 11.29 -16.25
CA ALA A 14 11.84 12.62 -15.69
C ALA A 14 10.51 13.19 -15.18
N PHE A 15 10.57 14.09 -14.21
CA PHE A 15 9.40 14.86 -13.78
C PHE A 15 8.75 15.61 -14.96
N LEU A 16 9.53 16.32 -15.77
CA LEU A 16 9.09 16.94 -17.01
C LEU A 16 9.27 15.98 -18.20
N GLY A 17 8.64 14.80 -18.13
CA GLY A 17 8.72 13.78 -19.17
C GLY A 17 7.82 14.09 -20.36
N ALA A 18 8.27 13.75 -21.57
CA ALA A 18 7.50 13.99 -22.80
C ALA A 18 6.18 13.23 -22.85
N SER A 19 6.11 12.01 -22.29
CA SER A 19 4.89 11.20 -22.23
C SER A 19 3.81 11.78 -21.28
N LYS A 20 4.22 12.61 -20.33
CA LYS A 20 3.32 13.33 -19.41
C LYS A 20 3.37 14.83 -19.70
N HIS A 21 3.00 15.21 -20.90
CA HIS A 21 3.20 16.55 -21.47
C HIS A 21 2.33 17.67 -20.89
N SER A 22 1.42 17.39 -19.94
CA SER A 22 0.55 18.40 -19.32
C SER A 22 1.30 19.58 -18.68
N TRP A 23 2.53 19.34 -18.21
CA TRP A 23 3.40 20.33 -17.59
C TRP A 23 3.73 21.53 -18.50
N ILE A 24 3.61 21.38 -19.81
CA ILE A 24 3.86 22.48 -20.77
C ILE A 24 2.89 23.65 -20.59
N ASN A 25 1.73 23.40 -19.97
CA ASN A 25 0.69 24.38 -19.67
C ASN A 25 0.69 24.83 -18.19
N TYR A 26 1.68 24.44 -17.40
CA TYR A 26 1.77 24.86 -16.00
C TYR A 26 2.28 26.32 -15.94
N ASP A 27 1.70 27.09 -15.03
CA ASP A 27 2.33 28.30 -14.51
C ASP A 27 3.36 27.93 -13.42
N GLU A 28 4.03 28.94 -12.89
CA GLU A 28 5.10 28.76 -11.88
C GLU A 28 4.55 28.13 -10.57
N ASP A 29 3.36 28.53 -10.15
CA ASP A 29 2.72 28.03 -8.93
C ASP A 29 2.36 26.55 -9.08
N LYS A 30 1.73 26.18 -10.20
CA LYS A 30 1.36 24.81 -10.52
C LYS A 30 2.57 23.90 -10.73
N LEU A 31 3.62 24.41 -11.34
CA LEU A 31 4.88 23.69 -11.49
C LEU A 31 5.49 23.36 -10.11
N THR A 32 5.55 24.39 -9.24
CA THR A 32 6.10 24.26 -7.89
C THR A 32 5.31 23.26 -7.04
N GLU A 33 3.98 23.37 -7.01
CA GLU A 33 3.09 22.44 -6.30
C GLU A 33 3.27 20.99 -6.79
N SER A 34 3.30 20.80 -8.12
CA SER A 34 3.44 19.50 -8.74
C SER A 34 4.80 18.88 -8.46
N TYR A 35 5.86 19.69 -8.42
CA TYR A 35 7.20 19.20 -8.11
C TYR A 35 7.35 18.80 -6.64
N PHE A 36 6.78 19.55 -5.70
CA PHE A 36 6.73 19.15 -4.30
C PHE A 36 5.96 17.85 -4.09
N SER A 37 4.84 17.65 -4.78
CA SER A 37 4.09 16.38 -4.76
C SER A 37 4.92 15.22 -5.29
N TYR A 38 5.66 15.43 -6.38
CA TYR A 38 6.58 14.44 -6.92
C TYR A 38 7.70 14.06 -5.92
N LEU A 39 8.32 15.05 -5.28
CA LEU A 39 9.36 14.80 -4.27
C LEU A 39 8.79 14.05 -3.05
N ALA A 40 7.59 14.40 -2.60
CA ALA A 40 6.93 13.72 -1.49
C ALA A 40 6.64 12.24 -1.81
N SER A 41 6.14 11.96 -3.03
CA SER A 41 5.91 10.60 -3.50
C SER A 41 7.20 9.77 -3.56
N LYS A 42 8.28 10.35 -4.12
CA LYS A 42 9.59 9.70 -4.18
C LYS A 42 10.13 9.37 -2.80
N ARG A 43 10.07 10.33 -1.88
CA ARG A 43 10.49 10.12 -0.49
C ARG A 43 9.66 9.05 0.21
N GLY A 44 8.35 8.99 -0.07
CA GLY A 44 7.47 7.93 0.43
C GLY A 44 7.98 6.55 0.02
N THR A 45 8.24 6.34 -1.26
CA THR A 45 8.78 5.06 -1.78
C THR A 45 10.10 4.68 -1.11
N GLU A 46 11.04 5.63 -0.97
CA GLU A 46 12.33 5.38 -0.32
C GLU A 46 12.17 4.97 1.16
N LEU A 47 11.19 5.55 1.88
CA LEU A 47 10.90 5.18 3.26
C LEU A 47 10.28 3.79 3.39
N HIS A 48 9.35 3.39 2.49
CA HIS A 48 8.80 2.04 2.45
C HIS A 48 9.90 0.99 2.19
N GLU A 49 10.77 1.24 1.20
CA GLU A 49 11.91 0.35 0.92
C GLU A 49 12.86 0.21 2.12
N LEU A 50 13.12 1.32 2.83
CA LEU A 50 13.96 1.29 4.03
C LEU A 50 13.28 0.51 5.16
N ALA A 51 12.00 0.75 5.41
CA ALA A 51 11.23 0.04 6.41
C ALA A 51 11.21 -1.47 6.15
N ALA A 52 10.94 -1.87 4.90
CA ALA A 52 10.94 -3.28 4.52
C ALA A 52 12.31 -3.96 4.79
N LYS A 53 13.42 -3.28 4.50
CA LYS A 53 14.78 -3.77 4.81
C LYS A 53 15.01 -3.91 6.31
N LEU A 54 14.59 -2.95 7.12
CA LEU A 54 14.74 -3.00 8.58
C LEU A 54 13.92 -4.12 9.18
N ILE A 55 12.65 -4.25 8.79
CA ILE A 55 11.74 -5.29 9.25
C ILE A 55 12.26 -6.68 8.87
N SER A 56 12.65 -6.89 7.60
CA SER A 56 13.22 -8.16 7.13
C SER A 56 14.46 -8.59 7.91
N ASN A 57 15.30 -7.62 8.31
CA ASN A 57 16.51 -7.88 9.09
C ASN A 57 16.27 -7.84 10.61
N LYS A 58 15.02 -7.64 11.06
CA LYS A 58 14.64 -7.53 12.48
C LYS A 58 15.42 -6.45 13.23
N VAL A 59 15.66 -5.32 12.55
CA VAL A 59 16.41 -4.18 13.09
C VAL A 59 15.42 -3.13 13.59
N ARG A 60 15.41 -2.91 14.92
CA ARG A 60 14.66 -1.80 15.52
C ARG A 60 15.39 -0.48 15.29
N VAL A 61 14.59 0.58 15.21
CA VAL A 61 15.07 1.97 15.20
C VAL A 61 14.85 2.63 16.55
N GLU A 62 15.17 3.92 16.67
CA GLU A 62 14.97 4.68 17.90
C GLU A 62 13.51 4.57 18.40
N ASP A 63 13.34 4.31 19.69
CA ASP A 63 12.01 4.21 20.31
C ASP A 63 11.48 5.63 20.61
N ASN A 64 10.72 6.18 19.68
CA ASN A 64 10.07 7.48 19.80
C ASN A 64 8.70 7.46 19.08
N ARG A 65 7.98 8.61 19.10
CA ARG A 65 6.65 8.72 18.47
C ARG A 65 6.68 9.19 17.01
N GLU A 66 7.80 9.07 16.31
CA GLU A 66 7.81 9.31 14.88
C GLU A 66 7.11 8.19 14.13
N THR A 67 6.26 8.54 13.19
CA THR A 67 5.46 7.60 12.39
C THR A 67 6.27 6.41 11.88
N PHE A 68 7.41 6.68 11.24
CA PHE A 68 8.29 5.67 10.68
C PHE A 68 8.85 4.72 11.76
N ASN A 69 9.27 5.29 12.90
CA ASN A 69 9.89 4.51 13.97
C ASN A 69 8.88 3.62 14.68
N MET A 70 7.67 4.12 14.95
CA MET A 70 6.58 3.31 15.50
C MET A 70 6.23 2.15 14.57
N TYR A 71 6.05 2.42 13.27
CA TYR A 71 5.73 1.40 12.29
C TYR A 71 6.79 0.29 12.22
N VAL A 72 8.07 0.67 12.07
CA VAL A 72 9.17 -0.30 11.97
C VAL A 72 9.29 -1.12 13.26
N ASN A 73 9.26 -0.47 14.42
CA ASN A 73 9.42 -1.15 15.70
C ASN A 73 8.27 -2.12 15.99
N ASP A 74 7.02 -1.71 15.75
CA ASP A 74 5.85 -2.58 15.91
C ASP A 74 5.92 -3.79 14.96
N ALA A 75 6.24 -3.55 13.68
CA ALA A 75 6.35 -4.64 12.71
C ALA A 75 7.47 -5.63 13.05
N VAL A 76 8.59 -5.15 13.57
CA VAL A 76 9.70 -6.01 14.06
C VAL A 76 9.27 -6.78 15.31
N ASP A 77 8.64 -6.13 16.28
CA ASP A 77 8.24 -6.74 17.56
C ASP A 77 7.15 -7.80 17.37
N PHE A 78 6.21 -7.59 16.45
CA PHE A 78 5.22 -8.61 16.07
C PHE A 78 5.78 -9.70 15.16
N GLY A 79 6.96 -9.52 14.57
CA GLY A 79 7.55 -10.49 13.65
C GLY A 79 6.86 -10.53 12.30
N MET A 80 6.38 -9.37 11.81
CA MET A 80 5.62 -9.25 10.56
C MET A 80 6.49 -9.47 9.33
N THR A 81 5.85 -9.89 8.23
CA THR A 81 6.45 -10.00 6.90
C THR A 81 6.20 -8.70 6.14
N PRO A 82 7.26 -7.98 5.70
CA PRO A 82 7.09 -6.75 4.92
C PRO A 82 6.84 -7.03 3.45
N GLU A 83 6.17 -6.08 2.76
CA GLU A 83 5.97 -6.05 1.30
C GLU A 83 5.36 -7.36 0.75
N GLN A 84 4.39 -7.92 1.47
CA GLN A 84 3.74 -9.17 1.05
C GLN A 84 2.70 -8.90 -0.04
N VAL A 85 2.91 -9.51 -1.21
CA VAL A 85 1.89 -9.53 -2.26
C VAL A 85 0.76 -10.47 -1.86
N LEU A 86 -0.47 -9.97 -1.94
CA LEU A 86 -1.70 -10.72 -1.78
C LEU A 86 -2.40 -10.78 -3.13
N TYR A 87 -2.75 -11.96 -3.58
CA TYR A 87 -3.17 -12.22 -4.95
C TYR A 87 -4.49 -12.98 -5.01
N PHE A 88 -5.43 -12.49 -5.77
CA PHE A 88 -6.63 -13.21 -6.15
C PHE A 88 -6.60 -13.58 -7.65
N SER A 89 -6.27 -12.62 -8.50
CA SER A 89 -6.18 -12.80 -9.96
C SER A 89 -5.27 -11.72 -10.57
N GLU A 90 -4.98 -11.84 -11.87
CA GLU A 90 -4.28 -10.78 -12.63
C GLU A 90 -5.04 -9.44 -12.63
N ASN A 91 -6.33 -9.45 -12.29
CA ASN A 91 -7.16 -8.25 -12.22
C ASN A 91 -7.24 -7.68 -10.80
N CYS A 92 -6.88 -8.47 -9.77
CA CYS A 92 -7.02 -8.07 -8.38
C CYS A 92 -5.92 -8.65 -7.50
N PHE A 93 -4.93 -7.84 -7.19
CA PHE A 93 -3.84 -8.12 -6.25
C PHE A 93 -3.34 -6.81 -5.65
N GLY A 94 -2.54 -6.89 -4.61
CA GLY A 94 -1.91 -5.73 -3.98
C GLY A 94 -0.79 -6.15 -3.05
N THR A 95 0.02 -5.18 -2.61
CA THR A 95 1.13 -5.41 -1.69
C THR A 95 0.82 -4.76 -0.34
N ALA A 96 0.73 -5.56 0.71
CA ALA A 96 0.60 -5.07 2.08
C ALA A 96 1.98 -4.68 2.61
N ASP A 97 2.11 -3.48 3.21
CA ASP A 97 3.38 -2.97 3.70
C ASP A 97 3.99 -3.87 4.78
N ALA A 98 3.16 -4.39 5.71
CA ALA A 98 3.53 -5.47 6.62
C ALA A 98 2.30 -6.29 7.01
N ILE A 99 2.47 -7.60 7.11
CA ILE A 99 1.40 -8.56 7.43
C ILE A 99 1.90 -9.66 8.35
N LEU A 100 1.02 -10.14 9.23
CA LEU A 100 1.22 -11.33 10.04
C LEU A 100 -0.10 -12.09 10.16
N TYR A 101 -0.03 -13.41 10.02
CA TYR A 101 -1.13 -14.30 10.41
C TYR A 101 -0.60 -15.38 11.34
N GLU A 102 -1.09 -15.41 12.55
CA GLU A 102 -0.71 -16.37 13.57
C GLU A 102 -1.86 -16.62 14.56
N ASN A 103 -2.08 -17.88 14.93
CA ASN A 103 -3.10 -18.28 15.91
C ASN A 103 -4.51 -17.72 15.61
N ASN A 104 -4.94 -17.77 14.35
CA ASN A 104 -6.21 -17.22 13.89
C ASN A 104 -6.34 -15.71 14.12
N PHE A 105 -5.24 -14.99 14.08
CA PHE A 105 -5.18 -13.55 14.19
C PHE A 105 -4.44 -12.96 13.00
N LEU A 106 -5.13 -12.13 12.21
CA LEU A 106 -4.57 -11.41 11.06
C LEU A 106 -4.24 -9.98 11.47
N ARG A 107 -2.98 -9.57 11.27
CA ARG A 107 -2.53 -8.17 11.38
C ARG A 107 -2.08 -7.65 10.03
N ILE A 108 -2.53 -6.45 9.69
CA ILE A 108 -2.06 -5.72 8.50
C ILE A 108 -1.71 -4.31 8.94
N HIS A 109 -0.48 -3.91 8.70
CA HIS A 109 0.04 -2.57 8.98
C HIS A 109 0.38 -1.83 7.70
N ASP A 110 0.12 -0.53 7.68
CA ASP A 110 0.37 0.35 6.53
C ASP A 110 1.04 1.64 7.00
N LEU A 111 2.10 2.05 6.30
CA LEU A 111 2.86 3.26 6.57
C LEU A 111 2.44 4.39 5.64
N LYS A 112 1.91 5.46 6.17
CA LYS A 112 1.55 6.66 5.39
C LYS A 112 2.51 7.81 5.68
N THR A 113 3.17 8.27 4.64
CA THR A 113 4.11 9.42 4.71
C THR A 113 3.44 10.75 4.37
N GLY A 114 2.23 10.72 3.81
CA GLY A 114 1.42 11.89 3.50
C GLY A 114 0.46 12.24 4.63
N THR A 115 -0.15 13.43 4.54
CA THR A 115 -1.11 13.96 5.54
C THR A 115 -2.57 13.77 5.14
N THR A 116 -2.85 13.25 3.94
CA THR A 116 -4.21 13.00 3.46
C THR A 116 -4.88 11.95 4.33
N PRO A 117 -6.10 12.18 4.85
CA PRO A 117 -6.83 11.20 5.64
C PRO A 117 -6.98 9.87 4.89
N VAL A 118 -6.77 8.76 5.59
CA VAL A 118 -6.82 7.39 5.04
C VAL A 118 -8.11 6.67 5.37
N THR A 119 -8.86 7.18 6.34
CA THR A 119 -10.17 6.65 6.69
C THR A 119 -11.24 7.17 5.74
N ASP A 120 -12.27 6.37 5.49
CA ASP A 120 -13.49 6.84 4.86
C ASP A 120 -14.33 7.73 5.83
N LYS A 121 -15.52 8.14 5.39
CA LYS A 121 -16.42 9.00 6.20
C LYS A 121 -16.95 8.31 7.47
N SER A 122 -16.88 6.99 7.55
CA SER A 122 -17.28 6.20 8.72
C SER A 122 -16.12 5.85 9.65
N GLY A 123 -14.88 6.28 9.30
CA GLY A 123 -13.68 6.00 10.07
C GLY A 123 -13.02 4.66 9.71
N ARG A 124 -13.48 3.95 8.68
CA ARG A 124 -12.93 2.67 8.22
C ARG A 124 -11.64 2.85 7.42
N LEU A 125 -10.87 1.78 7.29
CA LEU A 125 -9.61 1.70 6.54
C LEU A 125 -9.77 0.86 5.26
N PRO A 126 -10.45 1.37 4.20
CA PRO A 126 -10.85 0.55 3.05
C PRO A 126 -9.69 -0.15 2.33
N GLN A 127 -8.52 0.48 2.28
CA GLN A 127 -7.34 -0.14 1.66
C GLN A 127 -6.91 -1.41 2.40
N LEU A 128 -6.88 -1.36 3.73
CA LEU A 128 -6.46 -2.50 4.56
C LEU A 128 -7.54 -3.58 4.61
N GLU A 129 -8.81 -3.19 4.57
CA GLU A 129 -9.94 -4.13 4.45
C GLU A 129 -9.87 -4.92 3.13
N ILE A 130 -9.46 -4.27 2.02
CA ILE A 130 -9.23 -4.97 0.74
C ILE A 130 -8.05 -5.95 0.86
N TYR A 131 -6.97 -5.59 1.54
CA TYR A 131 -5.89 -6.53 1.80
C TYR A 131 -6.34 -7.72 2.66
N ALA A 132 -7.15 -7.48 3.69
CA ALA A 132 -7.73 -8.58 4.47
C ALA A 132 -8.61 -9.48 3.58
N ALA A 133 -9.49 -8.92 2.74
CA ALA A 133 -10.32 -9.69 1.82
C ALA A 133 -9.46 -10.52 0.83
N LEU A 134 -8.39 -9.94 0.27
CA LEU A 134 -7.45 -10.65 -0.60
C LEU A 134 -6.77 -11.82 0.14
N PHE A 135 -6.35 -11.60 1.39
CA PHE A 135 -5.74 -12.64 2.21
C PHE A 135 -6.69 -13.84 2.39
N PHE A 136 -7.95 -13.60 2.76
CA PHE A 136 -8.91 -14.68 2.94
C PHE A 136 -9.22 -15.43 1.63
N LEU A 137 -9.28 -14.70 0.51
CA LEU A 137 -9.52 -15.30 -0.82
C LEU A 137 -8.33 -16.13 -1.30
N GLU A 138 -7.10 -15.67 -1.07
CA GLU A 138 -5.88 -16.35 -1.52
C GLU A 138 -5.62 -17.64 -0.74
N TYR A 139 -5.82 -17.60 0.59
CA TYR A 139 -5.49 -18.72 1.47
C TYR A 139 -6.68 -19.62 1.79
N ASP A 140 -7.88 -19.33 1.24
CA ASP A 140 -9.13 -20.11 1.45
C ASP A 140 -9.44 -20.33 2.94
N LEU A 141 -9.27 -19.27 3.76
CA LEU A 141 -9.48 -19.33 5.20
C LEU A 141 -10.90 -18.88 5.56
N ASP A 142 -11.45 -19.46 6.64
CA ASP A 142 -12.76 -19.05 7.16
C ASP A 142 -12.62 -17.72 7.93
N LEU A 143 -13.24 -16.68 7.39
CA LEU A 143 -13.28 -15.35 8.02
C LEU A 143 -13.90 -15.38 9.43
N ARG A 144 -14.79 -16.36 9.72
CA ARG A 144 -15.47 -16.48 11.03
C ARG A 144 -14.57 -16.92 12.16
N ASP A 145 -13.46 -17.56 11.84
CA ASP A 145 -12.53 -18.14 12.82
C ASP A 145 -11.29 -17.26 13.01
N THR A 146 -11.30 -16.01 12.48
CA THR A 146 -10.12 -15.14 12.46
C THR A 146 -10.45 -13.75 13.04
N ASP A 147 -9.71 -13.33 14.04
CA ASP A 147 -9.70 -11.93 14.48
C ASP A 147 -8.80 -11.10 13.57
N ILE A 148 -9.20 -9.84 13.28
CA ILE A 148 -8.49 -8.95 12.37
C ILE A 148 -8.13 -7.65 13.09
N GLU A 149 -6.88 -7.22 12.93
CA GLU A 149 -6.39 -5.91 13.34
C GLU A 149 -5.72 -5.21 12.16
N LEU A 150 -6.23 -4.05 11.83
CA LEU A 150 -5.71 -3.17 10.77
C LEU A 150 -5.11 -1.93 11.43
N ARG A 151 -3.87 -1.56 11.07
CA ARG A 151 -3.19 -0.37 11.60
C ARG A 151 -2.64 0.50 10.49
N VAL A 152 -2.91 1.80 10.58
CA VAL A 152 -2.23 2.81 9.77
C VAL A 152 -1.40 3.71 10.66
N TYR A 153 -0.14 3.86 10.31
CA TYR A 153 0.81 4.76 10.95
C TYR A 153 0.91 6.03 10.14
N GLN A 154 0.42 7.14 10.68
CA GLN A 154 0.37 8.43 9.99
C GLN A 154 0.39 9.60 10.99
N ASN A 155 1.08 10.70 10.65
CA ASN A 155 1.07 11.96 11.44
C ASN A 155 1.46 11.75 12.91
N ASN A 156 2.43 10.87 13.19
CA ASN A 156 2.87 10.50 14.54
C ASN A 156 1.76 9.91 15.42
N ASP A 157 0.80 9.23 14.78
CA ASP A 157 -0.31 8.54 15.42
C ASP A 157 -0.54 7.17 14.77
N ILE A 158 -1.30 6.32 15.45
CA ILE A 158 -1.69 4.99 15.00
C ILE A 158 -3.21 4.92 14.96
N ILE A 159 -3.76 4.72 13.77
CA ILE A 159 -5.19 4.46 13.58
C ILE A 159 -5.37 2.94 13.58
N VAL A 160 -6.21 2.43 14.48
CA VAL A 160 -6.47 1.00 14.62
C VAL A 160 -7.94 0.72 14.33
N GLU A 161 -8.17 -0.32 13.53
CA GLU A 161 -9.49 -0.85 13.23
C GLU A 161 -9.52 -2.36 13.47
N HIS A 162 -10.64 -2.86 13.99
CA HIS A 162 -10.95 -4.29 14.13
C HIS A 162 -12.24 -4.57 13.35
N PRO A 163 -12.14 -4.82 12.04
CA PRO A 163 -13.32 -5.04 11.19
C PRO A 163 -14.01 -6.35 11.55
N TYR A 164 -15.34 -6.35 11.39
CA TYR A 164 -16.18 -7.54 11.53
C TYR A 164 -16.32 -8.28 10.19
N ILE A 165 -16.91 -9.46 10.24
CA ILE A 165 -17.22 -10.28 9.05
C ILE A 165 -18.03 -9.47 8.04
N GLU A 166 -19.02 -8.71 8.54
CA GLU A 166 -19.93 -7.88 7.76
C GLU A 166 -19.21 -6.74 7.00
N ASP A 167 -17.99 -6.40 7.41
CA ASP A 167 -17.16 -5.39 6.76
C ASP A 167 -16.32 -6.00 5.61
N ILE A 168 -15.79 -7.20 5.82
CA ILE A 168 -14.86 -7.85 4.89
C ILE A 168 -15.57 -8.74 3.85
N ALA A 169 -16.59 -9.51 4.26
CA ALA A 169 -17.27 -10.44 3.35
C ALA A 169 -17.87 -9.76 2.09
N PRO A 170 -18.51 -8.57 2.17
CA PRO A 170 -18.99 -7.88 0.98
C PRO A 170 -17.88 -7.44 0.02
N ILE A 171 -16.66 -7.19 0.53
CA ILE A 171 -15.49 -6.85 -0.29
C ILE A 171 -15.03 -8.09 -1.05
N MET A 172 -14.96 -9.26 -0.39
CA MET A 172 -14.63 -10.54 -1.02
C MET A 172 -15.61 -10.87 -2.15
N ASP A 173 -16.91 -10.76 -1.90
CA ASP A 173 -17.97 -10.99 -2.90
C ASP A 173 -17.82 -10.04 -4.11
N LYS A 174 -17.49 -8.78 -3.84
CA LYS A 174 -17.26 -7.78 -4.89
C LYS A 174 -16.03 -8.09 -5.73
N ILE A 175 -14.92 -8.51 -5.12
CA ILE A 175 -13.70 -8.92 -5.83
C ILE A 175 -14.02 -10.09 -6.76
N ILE A 176 -14.68 -11.13 -6.27
CA ILE A 176 -15.05 -12.31 -7.05
C ILE A 176 -15.98 -11.92 -8.22
N SER A 177 -16.97 -11.08 -7.94
CA SER A 177 -17.96 -10.66 -8.96
C SER A 177 -17.31 -9.82 -10.06
N PHE A 178 -16.48 -8.85 -9.69
CA PHE A 178 -15.85 -7.94 -10.64
C PHE A 178 -14.78 -8.66 -11.49
N ASP A 179 -14.03 -9.57 -10.88
CA ASP A 179 -13.09 -10.40 -11.62
C ASP A 179 -13.79 -11.22 -12.71
N LYS A 180 -14.92 -11.86 -12.39
CA LYS A 180 -15.74 -12.60 -13.39
C LYS A 180 -16.20 -11.72 -14.54
N ILE A 181 -16.64 -10.48 -14.24
CA ILE A 181 -17.09 -9.53 -15.27
C ILE A 181 -15.90 -9.15 -16.18
N ILE A 182 -14.74 -8.83 -15.60
CA ILE A 182 -13.54 -8.48 -16.36
C ILE A 182 -13.11 -9.65 -17.27
N GLU A 183 -13.12 -10.88 -16.74
CA GLU A 183 -12.77 -12.06 -17.52
C GLU A 183 -13.77 -12.36 -18.66
N GLN A 184 -15.04 -12.00 -18.50
CA GLN A 184 -16.02 -12.06 -19.60
C GLN A 184 -15.71 -11.02 -20.68
N ILE A 185 -15.44 -9.78 -20.31
CA ILE A 185 -15.06 -8.70 -21.24
C ILE A 185 -13.83 -9.09 -22.06
N LYS A 186 -12.80 -9.65 -21.42
CA LYS A 186 -11.56 -10.10 -22.10
C LYS A 186 -11.78 -11.22 -23.12
N ARG A 187 -12.84 -12.01 -22.97
CA ARG A 187 -13.17 -13.09 -23.92
C ARG A 187 -13.99 -12.62 -25.11
N GLU A 188 -14.60 -11.45 -25.00
CA GLU A 188 -15.43 -10.84 -26.05
C GLU A 188 -14.62 -9.87 -26.94
N GLU A 189 -13.39 -9.50 -26.52
CA GLU A 189 -12.42 -8.74 -27.31
C GLU A 189 -11.57 -9.63 -28.22
#